data_6e398c25567a15c35ad69e5665bc8486
#
_entry.id   6e398c25567a15c35ad69e5665bc8486
#
_cell.length_a   1.000
_cell.length_b   1.000
_cell.length_c   1.000
_cell.angle_alpha   90.00
_cell.angle_beta   90.00
_cell.angle_gamma   90.00
#
_symmetry.space_group_name_H-M   'P 1'
#
loop_
_entity.id
_entity.type
_entity.pdbx_description
1 polymer ?
#
loop_
_entity_poly.entity_id
_entity_poly.type
_entity_poly.pdbx_seq_one_letter_code
_entity_poly.pdbx_strand_id
1 'polypeptide(L)'
;MATVQAFPMRALPGEQIAATLNQVSKNYGAVQALKNFSLEVRAGELTAVLGPNGAGKTTAIKLLLGLARPTSGRVSVFGGDPTALETHLRVGAMLQVGRVPESLRVHEHIDLFSSYYSQPLAIKQTLAIAGIESLRDRKFGELSGGQKQRVLFALAICGNPDLLFLDEPTVGLDVEARHLLWDEIRQLLTLGKTVVLTTHYLEEADALADRVVVINKGSMIAEGTPQEIKARTAGKKIRCTTRLSVGVLRALAGVVDVQDDRGTMVIHTSRPEDVLRELLNRDLAISGIEVTGAGLEDAFLALTQEKAN
;
A
#
# COMPACT_ATOMS: atom_id res chain seq x y z
N MET A 1 11.02 23.67 16.65
CA MET A 1 9.87 23.51 15.75
C MET A 1 10.16 24.29 14.48
N ALA A 2 10.60 23.64 13.42
CA ALA A 2 10.82 24.27 12.13
C ALA A 2 9.45 24.41 11.45
N THR A 3 9.04 25.64 11.17
CA THR A 3 7.83 25.94 10.43
C THR A 3 8.00 25.36 9.02
N VAL A 4 7.30 24.29 8.73
CA VAL A 4 7.21 23.72 7.38
C VAL A 4 6.50 24.78 6.54
N GLN A 5 7.28 25.48 5.68
CA GLN A 5 6.71 26.37 4.69
C GLN A 5 5.78 25.58 3.79
N ALA A 6 4.52 26.04 3.71
CA ALA A 6 3.48 25.41 2.92
C ALA A 6 3.97 25.17 1.49
N PHE A 7 3.81 23.94 1.01
CA PHE A 7 3.99 23.59 -0.39
C PHE A 7 3.06 24.50 -1.22
N PRO A 8 3.52 25.08 -2.32
CA PRO A 8 2.61 25.72 -3.25
C PRO A 8 1.67 24.61 -3.79
N MET A 9 0.46 24.58 -3.25
CA MET A 9 -0.60 23.73 -3.81
C MET A 9 -0.83 24.14 -5.26
N ARG A 10 -0.39 23.32 -6.18
CA ARG A 10 -0.90 23.36 -7.53
C ARG A 10 -2.25 22.66 -7.50
N ALA A 11 -3.29 23.40 -7.08
CA ALA A 11 -4.65 22.91 -7.15
C ALA A 11 -4.91 22.39 -8.57
N LEU A 12 -5.31 21.13 -8.69
CA LEU A 12 -5.85 20.58 -9.92
C LEU A 12 -7.29 21.10 -10.03
N PRO A 13 -7.58 22.12 -10.85
CA PRO A 13 -8.93 22.65 -10.96
C PRO A 13 -9.78 21.60 -11.68
N GLY A 14 -10.60 20.85 -10.92
CA GLY A 14 -11.67 20.02 -11.47
C GLY A 14 -11.31 18.57 -11.83
N GLU A 15 -10.09 18.11 -11.72
CA GLU A 15 -9.74 16.71 -11.98
C GLU A 15 -9.96 15.85 -10.73
N GLN A 16 -11.13 15.20 -10.61
CA GLN A 16 -11.40 14.20 -9.58
C GLN A 16 -10.55 12.93 -9.74
N ILE A 17 -9.99 12.69 -10.95
CA ILE A 17 -9.23 11.47 -11.29
C ILE A 17 -7.82 11.86 -11.75
N ALA A 18 -6.81 11.37 -11.02
CA ALA A 18 -5.40 11.61 -11.32
C ALA A 18 -4.84 10.62 -12.35
N ALA A 19 -5.28 9.35 -12.31
CA ALA A 19 -4.83 8.32 -13.24
C ALA A 19 -5.88 7.26 -13.48
N THR A 20 -5.89 6.65 -14.68
CA THR A 20 -6.81 5.55 -15.02
C THR A 20 -6.14 4.44 -15.80
N LEU A 21 -6.53 3.21 -15.49
CA LEU A 21 -6.43 2.04 -16.35
C LEU A 21 -7.86 1.65 -16.74
N ASN A 22 -8.19 1.65 -18.02
CA ASN A 22 -9.54 1.30 -18.49
C ASN A 22 -9.49 0.05 -19.35
N GLN A 23 -10.03 -1.06 -18.80
CA GLN A 23 -10.09 -2.38 -19.43
C GLN A 23 -8.74 -2.84 -19.99
N VAL A 24 -7.69 -2.62 -19.25
CA VAL A 24 -6.31 -2.86 -19.69
C VAL A 24 -5.96 -4.33 -19.58
N SER A 25 -5.44 -4.89 -20.67
CA SER A 25 -4.75 -6.16 -20.65
C SER A 25 -3.27 -5.96 -20.99
N LYS A 26 -2.40 -6.73 -20.34
CA LYS A 26 -0.95 -6.70 -20.61
C LYS A 26 -0.40 -8.12 -20.65
N ASN A 27 0.19 -8.46 -21.80
CA ASN A 27 0.87 -9.73 -22.02
C ASN A 27 2.39 -9.51 -22.13
N TYR A 28 3.15 -10.41 -21.54
CA TYR A 28 4.59 -10.56 -21.74
C TYR A 28 4.84 -11.97 -22.31
N GLY A 29 4.93 -12.06 -23.62
CA GLY A 29 4.92 -13.37 -24.32
C GLY A 29 3.66 -14.16 -23.98
N ALA A 30 3.81 -15.36 -23.45
CA ALA A 30 2.70 -16.23 -23.05
C ALA A 30 2.07 -15.85 -21.69
N VAL A 31 2.71 -14.97 -20.91
CA VAL A 31 2.22 -14.60 -19.57
C VAL A 31 1.29 -13.40 -19.67
N GLN A 32 0.04 -13.58 -19.28
CA GLN A 32 -0.93 -12.49 -19.18
C GLN A 32 -0.85 -11.87 -17.77
N ALA A 33 -0.12 -10.77 -17.65
CA ALA A 33 0.13 -10.09 -16.39
C ALA A 33 -1.07 -9.27 -15.88
N LEU A 34 -1.88 -8.70 -16.80
CA LEU A 34 -3.16 -8.04 -16.49
C LEU A 34 -4.24 -8.51 -17.46
N LYS A 35 -5.46 -8.67 -16.93
CA LYS A 35 -6.63 -9.21 -17.65
C LYS A 35 -7.81 -8.26 -17.47
N ASN A 36 -8.13 -7.48 -18.51
CA ASN A 36 -9.25 -6.54 -18.50
C ASN A 36 -9.32 -5.72 -17.19
N PHE A 37 -8.17 -5.23 -16.75
CA PHE A 37 -8.00 -4.57 -15.47
C PHE A 37 -8.39 -3.11 -15.58
N SER A 38 -9.26 -2.64 -14.68
CA SER A 38 -9.64 -1.24 -14.59
C SER A 38 -9.26 -0.71 -13.21
N LEU A 39 -8.74 0.52 -13.16
CA LEU A 39 -8.35 1.21 -11.92
C LEU A 39 -8.56 2.70 -12.11
N GLU A 40 -9.16 3.35 -11.14
CA GLU A 40 -9.23 4.81 -11.04
C GLU A 40 -8.49 5.28 -9.79
N VAL A 41 -7.57 6.22 -9.99
CA VAL A 41 -6.82 6.86 -8.91
C VAL A 41 -7.38 8.26 -8.72
N ARG A 42 -7.96 8.54 -7.57
CA ARG A 42 -8.54 9.84 -7.25
C ARG A 42 -7.48 10.79 -6.73
N ALA A 43 -7.61 12.07 -7.14
CA ALA A 43 -6.68 13.10 -6.68
C ALA A 43 -6.81 13.35 -5.18
N GLY A 44 -5.66 13.47 -4.49
CA GLY A 44 -5.60 13.72 -3.05
C GLY A 44 -5.81 12.49 -2.15
N GLU A 45 -6.03 11.29 -2.73
CA GLU A 45 -6.21 10.04 -1.99
C GLU A 45 -4.97 9.13 -2.11
N LEU A 46 -4.82 8.25 -1.12
CA LEU A 46 -3.93 7.09 -1.22
C LEU A 46 -4.71 5.86 -1.67
N THR A 47 -4.38 5.37 -2.86
CA THR A 47 -4.88 4.09 -3.38
C THR A 47 -3.84 2.99 -3.15
N ALA A 48 -4.15 2.01 -2.30
CA ALA A 48 -3.32 0.83 -2.09
C ALA A 48 -3.73 -0.31 -3.02
N VAL A 49 -2.78 -0.82 -3.81
CA VAL A 49 -2.96 -2.01 -4.67
C VAL A 49 -2.36 -3.21 -3.97
N LEU A 50 -3.22 -4.08 -3.44
CA LEU A 50 -2.88 -5.29 -2.70
C LEU A 50 -2.91 -6.53 -3.59
N GLY A 51 -1.98 -7.43 -3.39
CA GLY A 51 -1.99 -8.72 -4.07
C GLY A 51 -0.72 -9.52 -3.82
N PRO A 52 -0.75 -10.85 -4.07
CA PRO A 52 0.44 -11.68 -3.93
C PRO A 52 1.50 -11.30 -4.98
N ASN A 53 2.71 -11.86 -4.80
CA ASN A 53 3.77 -11.70 -5.79
C ASN A 53 3.31 -12.29 -7.14
N GLY A 54 3.59 -11.55 -8.23
CA GLY A 54 3.13 -11.94 -9.57
C GLY A 54 1.67 -11.62 -9.89
N ALA A 55 0.90 -11.00 -8.98
CA ALA A 55 -0.49 -10.64 -9.23
C ALA A 55 -0.71 -9.56 -10.31
N GLY A 56 0.34 -8.78 -10.66
CA GLY A 56 0.26 -7.71 -11.66
C GLY A 56 0.46 -6.30 -11.11
N LYS A 57 0.71 -6.13 -9.80
CA LYS A 57 0.89 -4.81 -9.13
C LYS A 57 1.90 -3.92 -9.84
N THR A 58 3.16 -4.36 -9.93
CA THR A 58 4.24 -3.62 -10.61
C THR A 58 3.94 -3.40 -12.10
N THR A 59 3.19 -4.31 -12.76
CA THR A 59 2.78 -4.13 -14.15
C THR A 59 1.80 -2.96 -14.28
N ALA A 60 0.82 -2.84 -13.37
CA ALA A 60 -0.11 -1.72 -13.35
C ALA A 60 0.63 -0.38 -13.17
N ILE A 61 1.59 -0.31 -12.22
CA ILE A 61 2.43 0.88 -12.03
C ILE A 61 3.24 1.19 -13.29
N LYS A 62 3.90 0.21 -13.90
CA LYS A 62 4.69 0.43 -15.13
C LYS A 62 3.85 0.99 -16.30
N LEU A 63 2.60 0.59 -16.40
CA LEU A 63 1.69 1.12 -17.40
C LEU A 63 1.32 2.59 -17.10
N LEU A 64 1.01 2.92 -15.85
CA LEU A 64 0.71 4.28 -15.42
C LEU A 64 1.92 5.22 -15.51
N LEU A 65 3.12 4.71 -15.36
CA LEU A 65 4.37 5.45 -15.56
C LEU A 65 4.80 5.57 -17.03
N GLY A 66 4.05 4.96 -17.97
CA GLY A 66 4.44 4.92 -19.38
C GLY A 66 5.67 4.05 -19.67
N LEU A 67 6.17 3.29 -18.70
CA LEU A 67 7.32 2.38 -18.83
C LEU A 67 6.97 1.08 -19.58
N ALA A 68 5.68 0.83 -19.78
CA ALA A 68 5.16 -0.27 -20.57
C ALA A 68 3.92 0.20 -21.35
N ARG A 69 3.68 -0.41 -22.52
CA ARG A 69 2.43 -0.16 -23.28
C ARG A 69 1.44 -1.29 -22.98
N PRO A 70 0.14 -0.99 -22.86
CA PRO A 70 -0.88 -2.02 -22.75
C PRO A 70 -0.95 -2.86 -24.04
N THR A 71 -1.37 -4.12 -23.92
CA THR A 71 -1.70 -4.96 -25.09
C THR A 71 -3.08 -4.58 -25.65
N SER A 72 -4.01 -4.23 -24.75
CA SER A 72 -5.33 -3.66 -25.08
C SER A 72 -5.82 -2.79 -23.93
N GLY A 73 -6.85 -1.98 -24.18
CA GLY A 73 -7.37 -1.01 -23.23
C GLY A 73 -6.67 0.36 -23.33
N ARG A 74 -6.98 1.24 -22.39
CA ARG A 74 -6.47 2.63 -22.39
C ARG A 74 -5.88 2.98 -21.04
N VAL A 75 -4.76 3.73 -21.07
CA VAL A 75 -4.10 4.28 -19.87
C VAL A 75 -4.08 5.80 -20.01
N SER A 76 -4.41 6.51 -18.96
CA SER A 76 -4.22 7.96 -18.90
C SER A 76 -3.76 8.42 -17.52
N VAL A 77 -2.97 9.49 -17.50
CA VAL A 77 -2.51 10.15 -16.27
C VAL A 77 -2.73 11.65 -16.47
N PHE A 78 -3.42 12.27 -15.53
CA PHE A 78 -3.90 13.66 -15.61
C PHE A 78 -4.69 13.95 -16.92
N GLY A 79 -5.48 12.95 -17.37
CA GLY A 79 -6.23 13.03 -18.63
C GLY A 79 -5.40 12.86 -19.90
N GLY A 80 -4.06 12.80 -19.79
CA GLY A 80 -3.10 12.73 -20.91
C GLY A 80 -2.42 11.36 -21.08
N ASP A 81 -1.48 11.32 -22.03
CA ASP A 81 -0.63 10.15 -22.27
C ASP A 81 0.39 10.00 -21.12
N PRO A 82 0.52 8.82 -20.49
CA PRO A 82 1.51 8.59 -19.45
C PRO A 82 2.96 8.75 -19.91
N THR A 83 3.24 8.70 -21.22
CA THR A 83 4.59 8.89 -21.78
C THR A 83 4.93 10.36 -22.07
N ALA A 84 3.97 11.28 -21.94
CA ALA A 84 4.19 12.69 -22.20
C ALA A 84 5.14 13.32 -21.16
N LEU A 85 6.02 14.21 -21.61
CA LEU A 85 6.95 14.91 -20.73
C LEU A 85 6.22 15.70 -19.63
N GLU A 86 5.11 16.34 -19.96
CA GLU A 86 4.26 17.09 -19.03
C GLU A 86 3.71 16.21 -17.92
N THR A 87 3.37 14.97 -18.23
CA THR A 87 2.96 13.95 -17.24
C THR A 87 4.13 13.58 -16.34
N HIS A 88 5.31 13.30 -16.91
CA HIS A 88 6.48 12.89 -16.14
C HIS A 88 6.97 13.99 -15.19
N LEU A 89 6.84 15.27 -15.56
CA LEU A 89 7.20 16.41 -14.69
C LEU A 89 6.32 16.56 -13.45
N ARG A 90 5.17 15.86 -13.40
CA ARG A 90 4.20 15.87 -12.29
C ARG A 90 4.15 14.56 -11.51
N VAL A 91 4.94 13.57 -11.92
CA VAL A 91 4.93 12.22 -11.36
C VAL A 91 6.26 11.94 -10.67
N GLY A 92 6.19 11.35 -9.47
CA GLY A 92 7.33 10.75 -8.80
C GLY A 92 7.16 9.24 -8.71
N ALA A 93 8.27 8.50 -8.72
CA ALA A 93 8.18 7.04 -8.65
C ALA A 93 9.34 6.45 -7.84
N MET A 94 8.99 5.55 -6.92
CA MET A 94 9.90 4.66 -6.24
C MET A 94 9.57 3.24 -6.65
N LEU A 95 10.43 2.64 -7.49
CA LEU A 95 10.23 1.29 -7.99
C LEU A 95 11.04 0.28 -7.16
N GLN A 96 10.54 -0.94 -7.04
CA GLN A 96 11.16 -2.04 -6.28
C GLN A 96 12.62 -2.31 -6.71
N VAL A 97 12.96 -2.11 -7.97
CA VAL A 97 14.31 -2.28 -8.50
C VAL A 97 14.84 -0.92 -8.97
N GLY A 98 15.07 -0.02 -8.03
CA GLY A 98 15.77 1.23 -8.27
C GLY A 98 17.28 1.04 -8.10
N ARG A 99 18.07 1.19 -9.18
CA ARG A 99 19.53 1.23 -9.09
C ARG A 99 20.01 2.63 -9.40
N VAL A 100 20.76 3.20 -8.47
CA VAL A 100 21.42 4.50 -8.63
C VAL A 100 22.92 4.32 -8.40
N PRO A 101 23.79 5.19 -8.97
CA PRO A 101 25.23 5.11 -8.81
C PRO A 101 25.65 5.06 -7.34
N GLU A 102 26.41 4.05 -6.93
CA GLU A 102 26.83 3.88 -5.54
C GLU A 102 27.87 4.89 -5.08
N SER A 103 28.57 5.51 -6.03
CA SER A 103 29.67 6.45 -5.78
C SER A 103 29.22 7.87 -5.43
N LEU A 104 28.00 8.24 -5.81
CA LEU A 104 27.44 9.57 -5.51
C LEU A 104 26.99 9.69 -4.07
N ARG A 105 27.09 10.90 -3.52
CA ARG A 105 26.54 11.26 -2.21
C ARG A 105 25.04 11.45 -2.29
N VAL A 106 24.36 11.34 -1.15
CA VAL A 106 22.90 11.51 -1.09
C VAL A 106 22.44 12.84 -1.68
N HIS A 107 23.09 13.94 -1.30
CA HIS A 107 22.72 15.27 -1.83
C HIS A 107 23.00 15.40 -3.34
N GLU A 108 24.06 14.75 -3.85
CA GLU A 108 24.39 14.75 -5.29
C GLU A 108 23.33 14.00 -6.10
N HIS A 109 22.79 12.90 -5.56
CA HIS A 109 21.66 12.23 -6.17
C HIS A 109 20.42 13.11 -6.21
N ILE A 110 20.08 13.78 -5.08
CA ILE A 110 18.90 14.66 -5.01
C ILE A 110 19.07 15.81 -6.00
N ASP A 111 20.25 16.42 -6.08
CA ASP A 111 20.54 17.51 -7.01
C ASP A 111 20.37 17.07 -8.47
N LEU A 112 20.95 15.91 -8.82
CA LEU A 112 20.84 15.33 -10.14
C LEU A 112 19.38 15.06 -10.52
N PHE A 113 18.61 14.39 -9.66
CA PHE A 113 17.21 14.08 -9.96
C PHE A 113 16.34 15.33 -9.97
N SER A 114 16.59 16.29 -9.10
CA SER A 114 15.89 17.57 -9.05
C SER A 114 16.07 18.36 -10.37
N SER A 115 17.21 18.23 -11.05
CA SER A 115 17.49 18.94 -12.29
C SER A 115 16.57 18.54 -13.47
N TYR A 116 15.88 17.41 -13.37
CA TYR A 116 14.89 16.99 -14.37
C TYR A 116 13.54 17.70 -14.23
N TYR A 117 13.28 18.41 -13.12
CA TYR A 117 11.99 19.01 -12.82
C TYR A 117 12.08 20.54 -12.86
N SER A 118 11.00 21.18 -13.29
CA SER A 118 10.94 22.64 -13.40
C SER A 118 10.78 23.37 -12.06
N GLN A 119 10.19 22.71 -11.07
CA GLN A 119 9.92 23.27 -9.75
C GLN A 119 10.21 22.22 -8.65
N PRO A 120 11.46 21.76 -8.53
CA PRO A 120 11.83 20.77 -7.54
C PRO A 120 11.79 21.35 -6.11
N LEU A 121 11.70 20.46 -5.13
CA LEU A 121 11.93 20.82 -3.74
C LEU A 121 13.39 21.20 -3.51
N ALA A 122 13.64 22.12 -2.59
CA ALA A 122 15.00 22.37 -2.14
C ALA A 122 15.62 21.11 -1.53
N ILE A 123 16.90 20.84 -1.77
CA ILE A 123 17.61 19.65 -1.26
C ILE A 123 17.39 19.51 0.25
N LYS A 124 17.53 20.59 1.02
CA LYS A 124 17.31 20.58 2.46
C LYS A 124 15.90 20.12 2.84
N GLN A 125 14.89 20.56 2.08
CA GLN A 125 13.49 20.19 2.31
C GLN A 125 13.26 18.73 1.96
N THR A 126 13.80 18.23 0.85
CA THR A 126 13.73 16.83 0.43
C THR A 126 14.34 15.92 1.49
N LEU A 127 15.52 16.27 2.01
CA LEU A 127 16.20 15.52 3.06
C LEU A 127 15.37 15.47 4.35
N ALA A 128 14.76 16.61 4.74
CA ALA A 128 13.95 16.71 5.94
C ALA A 128 12.65 15.87 5.82
N ILE A 129 11.98 15.94 4.67
CA ILE A 129 10.76 15.14 4.43
C ILE A 129 11.07 13.64 4.47
N ALA A 130 12.20 13.21 3.91
CA ALA A 130 12.61 11.80 3.91
C ALA A 130 13.33 11.37 5.21
N GLY A 131 13.51 12.28 6.19
CA GLY A 131 14.17 12.00 7.48
C GLY A 131 15.62 11.52 7.34
N ILE A 132 16.36 12.06 6.37
CA ILE A 132 17.72 11.62 6.01
C ILE A 132 18.77 12.74 6.02
N GLU A 133 18.54 13.83 6.78
CA GLU A 133 19.47 14.95 6.85
C GLU A 133 20.87 14.52 7.28
N SER A 134 20.97 13.56 8.21
CA SER A 134 22.23 13.02 8.70
C SER A 134 23.01 12.21 7.65
N LEU A 135 22.35 11.80 6.56
CA LEU A 135 22.95 11.02 5.49
C LEU A 135 23.43 11.88 4.31
N ARG A 136 23.19 13.19 4.34
CA ARG A 136 23.40 14.13 3.24
C ARG A 136 24.72 13.93 2.50
N ASP A 137 25.83 13.81 3.24
CA ASP A 137 27.18 13.76 2.69
C ASP A 137 27.76 12.33 2.56
N ARG A 138 26.96 11.31 2.92
CA ARG A 138 27.34 9.91 2.78
C ARG A 138 27.13 9.42 1.34
N LYS A 139 28.01 8.51 0.88
CA LYS A 139 27.83 7.86 -0.41
C LYS A 139 26.69 6.83 -0.33
N PHE A 140 25.92 6.70 -1.40
CA PHE A 140 24.81 5.75 -1.47
C PHE A 140 25.25 4.30 -1.22
N GLY A 141 26.43 3.90 -1.74
CA GLY A 141 26.97 2.56 -1.55
C GLY A 141 27.29 2.19 -0.10
N GLU A 142 27.53 3.19 0.78
CA GLU A 142 27.87 3.00 2.19
C GLU A 142 26.64 2.90 3.10
N LEU A 143 25.43 3.04 2.55
CA LEU A 143 24.19 3.05 3.30
C LEU A 143 23.66 1.64 3.56
N SER A 144 22.97 1.46 4.70
CA SER A 144 22.21 0.25 4.97
C SER A 144 21.03 0.11 4.00
N GLY A 145 20.41 -1.07 3.91
CA GLY A 145 19.25 -1.30 3.05
C GLY A 145 18.10 -0.32 3.33
N GLY A 146 17.75 -0.13 4.60
CA GLY A 146 16.71 0.83 5.00
C GLY A 146 17.07 2.28 4.67
N GLN A 147 18.34 2.68 4.87
CA GLN A 147 18.81 4.01 4.49
C GLN A 147 18.75 4.22 2.97
N LYS A 148 19.13 3.21 2.17
CA LYS A 148 18.98 3.23 0.71
C LYS A 148 17.53 3.41 0.29
N GLN A 149 16.61 2.72 0.96
CA GLN A 149 15.17 2.83 0.70
C GLN A 149 14.65 4.25 0.94
N ARG A 150 15.06 4.90 2.04
CA ARG A 150 14.72 6.29 2.33
C ARG A 150 15.31 7.28 1.32
N VAL A 151 16.52 7.03 0.83
CA VAL A 151 17.10 7.85 -0.25
C VAL A 151 16.28 7.68 -1.54
N LEU A 152 15.87 6.44 -1.92
CA LEU A 152 15.02 6.22 -3.09
C LEU A 152 13.67 6.93 -2.94
N PHE A 153 13.09 6.94 -1.74
CA PHE A 153 11.90 7.74 -1.47
C PHE A 153 12.16 9.24 -1.64
N ALA A 154 13.28 9.76 -1.13
CA ALA A 154 13.69 11.15 -1.33
C ALA A 154 13.81 11.51 -2.83
N LEU A 155 14.36 10.61 -3.65
CA LEU A 155 14.44 10.80 -5.10
C LEU A 155 13.07 10.82 -5.78
N ALA A 156 12.12 10.02 -5.26
CA ALA A 156 10.76 10.01 -5.80
C ALA A 156 9.99 11.31 -5.51
N ILE A 157 10.30 12.00 -4.40
CA ILE A 157 9.59 13.22 -4.00
C ILE A 157 10.31 14.52 -4.40
N CYS A 158 11.61 14.48 -4.74
CA CYS A 158 12.42 15.69 -4.95
C CYS A 158 11.88 16.61 -6.06
N GLY A 159 11.19 16.05 -7.08
CA GLY A 159 10.53 16.80 -8.13
C GLY A 159 9.25 17.52 -7.71
N ASN A 160 8.82 17.41 -6.44
CA ASN A 160 7.54 17.93 -5.95
C ASN A 160 6.32 17.39 -6.73
N PRO A 161 6.19 16.07 -6.92
CA PRO A 161 5.17 15.50 -7.78
C PRO A 161 3.75 15.75 -7.23
N ASP A 162 2.76 15.78 -8.14
CA ASP A 162 1.33 15.77 -7.80
C ASP A 162 0.85 14.35 -7.56
N LEU A 163 1.43 13.35 -8.25
CA LEU A 163 1.13 11.93 -8.14
C LEU A 163 2.42 11.14 -7.88
N LEU A 164 2.41 10.34 -6.82
CA LEU A 164 3.54 9.52 -6.37
C LEU A 164 3.20 8.03 -6.48
N PHE A 165 4.04 7.27 -7.15
CA PHE A 165 3.96 5.82 -7.21
C PHE A 165 5.02 5.20 -6.32
N LEU A 166 4.60 4.35 -5.38
CA LEU A 166 5.46 3.64 -4.43
C LEU A 166 5.26 2.13 -4.59
N ASP A 167 6.24 1.47 -5.21
CA ASP A 167 6.18 0.02 -5.45
C ASP A 167 6.92 -0.73 -4.34
N GLU A 168 6.16 -1.27 -3.38
CA GLU A 168 6.64 -1.98 -2.19
C GLU A 168 7.68 -1.19 -1.37
N PRO A 169 7.38 0.06 -0.95
CA PRO A 169 8.38 0.98 -0.41
C PRO A 169 8.96 0.56 0.95
N THR A 170 8.27 -0.30 1.70
CA THR A 170 8.66 -0.72 3.05
C THR A 170 9.38 -2.06 3.10
N VAL A 171 9.61 -2.70 1.94
CA VAL A 171 10.36 -3.96 1.87
C VAL A 171 11.78 -3.78 2.39
N GLY A 172 12.16 -4.60 3.38
CA GLY A 172 13.49 -4.56 3.99
C GLY A 172 13.68 -3.48 5.05
N LEU A 173 12.63 -2.74 5.41
CA LEU A 173 12.63 -1.84 6.57
C LEU A 173 12.28 -2.60 7.85
N ASP A 174 12.90 -2.22 8.95
CA ASP A 174 12.44 -2.59 10.29
C ASP A 174 11.13 -1.86 10.65
N VAL A 175 10.54 -2.22 11.78
CA VAL A 175 9.23 -1.70 12.21
C VAL A 175 9.27 -0.19 12.39
N GLU A 176 10.33 0.35 13.02
CA GLU A 176 10.47 1.78 13.30
C GLU A 176 10.62 2.58 12.00
N ALA A 177 11.52 2.14 11.11
CA ALA A 177 11.72 2.80 9.81
C ALA A 177 10.47 2.77 8.93
N ARG A 178 9.65 1.69 9.02
CA ARG A 178 8.37 1.57 8.33
C ARG A 178 7.37 2.61 8.84
N HIS A 179 7.20 2.73 10.16
CA HIS A 179 6.29 3.72 10.74
C HIS A 179 6.69 5.15 10.38
N LEU A 180 7.99 5.46 10.41
CA LEU A 180 8.48 6.76 9.98
C LEU A 180 8.15 7.07 8.52
N LEU A 181 8.32 6.09 7.61
CA LEU A 181 7.95 6.27 6.21
C LEU A 181 6.43 6.45 6.04
N TRP A 182 5.61 5.76 6.82
CA TRP A 182 4.16 5.96 6.81
C TRP A 182 3.76 7.38 7.24
N ASP A 183 4.43 7.94 8.25
CA ASP A 183 4.17 9.30 8.69
C ASP A 183 4.57 10.32 7.62
N GLU A 184 5.67 10.09 6.91
CA GLU A 184 6.10 10.90 5.77
C GLU A 184 5.07 10.85 4.62
N ILE A 185 4.55 9.66 4.29
CA ILE A 185 3.49 9.50 3.29
C ILE A 185 2.20 10.22 3.72
N ARG A 186 1.79 10.11 5.00
CA ARG A 186 0.63 10.84 5.53
C ARG A 186 0.80 12.36 5.41
N GLN A 187 1.99 12.88 5.68
CA GLN A 187 2.27 14.30 5.48
C GLN A 187 2.08 14.74 4.02
N LEU A 188 2.53 13.94 3.06
CA LEU A 188 2.31 14.23 1.63
C LEU A 188 0.82 14.29 1.29
N LEU A 189 0.01 13.38 1.83
CA LEU A 189 -1.45 13.39 1.64
C LEU A 189 -2.09 14.65 2.23
N THR A 190 -1.68 15.08 3.43
CA THR A 190 -2.19 16.34 4.02
C THR A 190 -1.86 17.58 3.20
N LEU A 191 -0.82 17.49 2.34
CA LEU A 191 -0.43 18.52 1.38
C LEU A 191 -1.17 18.39 0.03
N GLY A 192 -2.17 17.52 -0.06
CA GLY A 192 -2.98 17.31 -1.25
C GLY A 192 -2.31 16.47 -2.33
N LYS A 193 -1.20 15.78 -2.01
CA LYS A 193 -0.55 14.87 -2.97
C LYS A 193 -1.38 13.59 -3.12
N THR A 194 -1.31 12.99 -4.30
CA THR A 194 -1.94 11.70 -4.61
C THR A 194 -0.90 10.60 -4.53
N VAL A 195 -1.24 9.47 -3.93
CA VAL A 195 -0.32 8.34 -3.78
C VAL A 195 -0.93 7.05 -4.30
N VAL A 196 -0.19 6.31 -5.11
CA VAL A 196 -0.48 4.91 -5.46
C VAL A 196 0.59 4.05 -4.81
N LEU A 197 0.18 3.20 -3.90
CA LEU A 197 1.04 2.31 -3.15
C LEU A 197 0.77 0.86 -3.55
N THR A 198 1.80 0.11 -3.94
CA THR A 198 1.67 -1.35 -4.00
C THR A 198 2.30 -1.97 -2.77
N THR A 199 1.64 -2.94 -2.21
CA THR A 199 2.17 -3.68 -1.07
C THR A 199 1.60 -5.10 -1.01
N HIS A 200 2.30 -5.98 -0.32
CA HIS A 200 1.79 -7.25 0.15
C HIS A 200 1.62 -7.25 1.68
N TYR A 201 2.00 -6.15 2.35
CA TYR A 201 1.76 -5.94 3.78
C TYR A 201 0.38 -5.31 3.99
N LEU A 202 -0.53 -6.09 4.53
CA LEU A 202 -1.92 -5.67 4.73
C LEU A 202 -2.06 -4.58 5.79
N GLU A 203 -1.18 -4.59 6.80
CA GLU A 203 -1.09 -3.54 7.82
C GLU A 203 -0.80 -2.16 7.22
N GLU A 204 0.04 -2.10 6.18
CA GLU A 204 0.39 -0.86 5.49
C GLU A 204 -0.82 -0.25 4.79
N ALA A 205 -1.59 -1.08 4.08
CA ALA A 205 -2.82 -0.63 3.44
C ALA A 205 -3.88 -0.23 4.47
N ASP A 206 -3.98 -0.96 5.57
CA ASP A 206 -4.92 -0.65 6.65
C ASP A 206 -4.60 0.68 7.35
N ALA A 207 -3.31 0.98 7.50
CA ALA A 207 -2.84 2.18 8.18
C ALA A 207 -2.89 3.44 7.30
N LEU A 208 -2.74 3.30 5.98
CA LEU A 208 -2.49 4.43 5.07
C LEU A 208 -3.59 4.66 4.04
N ALA A 209 -4.29 3.60 3.58
CA ALA A 209 -5.11 3.71 2.39
C ALA A 209 -6.47 4.36 2.66
N ASP A 210 -6.85 5.31 1.81
CA ASP A 210 -8.23 5.76 1.67
C ASP A 210 -9.03 4.73 0.86
N ARG A 211 -8.37 4.09 -0.12
CA ARG A 211 -8.95 3.11 -1.01
C ARG A 211 -8.02 1.93 -1.22
N VAL A 212 -8.57 0.72 -1.17
CA VAL A 212 -7.86 -0.54 -1.39
C VAL A 212 -8.39 -1.20 -2.65
N VAL A 213 -7.47 -1.63 -3.51
CA VAL A 213 -7.75 -2.45 -4.70
C VAL A 213 -7.03 -3.77 -4.54
N VAL A 214 -7.77 -4.86 -4.51
CA VAL A 214 -7.22 -6.22 -4.39
C VAL A 214 -7.10 -6.83 -5.76
N ILE A 215 -5.86 -7.20 -6.15
CA ILE A 215 -5.55 -7.83 -7.43
C ILE A 215 -5.06 -9.26 -7.22
N ASN A 216 -5.57 -10.20 -8.03
CA ASN A 216 -5.09 -11.57 -8.08
C ASN A 216 -5.05 -12.08 -9.53
N LYS A 217 -3.97 -12.75 -9.92
CA LYS A 217 -3.76 -13.32 -11.25
C LYS A 217 -4.11 -12.35 -12.40
N GLY A 218 -3.77 -11.08 -12.23
CA GLY A 218 -3.96 -10.01 -13.21
C GLY A 218 -5.36 -9.41 -13.27
N SER A 219 -6.29 -9.82 -12.40
CA SER A 219 -7.66 -9.32 -12.35
C SER A 219 -7.95 -8.64 -11.00
N MET A 220 -8.77 -7.59 -11.01
CA MET A 220 -9.31 -7.01 -9.79
C MET A 220 -10.33 -7.97 -9.18
N ILE A 221 -10.20 -8.26 -7.90
CA ILE A 221 -11.13 -9.12 -7.16
C ILE A 221 -12.00 -8.36 -6.17
N ALA A 222 -11.50 -7.25 -5.64
CA ALA A 222 -12.24 -6.36 -4.75
C ALA A 222 -11.70 -4.94 -4.83
N GLU A 223 -12.57 -3.98 -4.52
CA GLU A 223 -12.25 -2.56 -4.38
C GLU A 223 -13.17 -1.94 -3.33
N GLY A 224 -12.66 -0.98 -2.55
CA GLY A 224 -13.38 -0.26 -1.51
C GLY A 224 -12.45 0.38 -0.49
N THR A 225 -13.00 1.00 0.53
CA THR A 225 -12.24 1.44 1.71
C THR A 225 -11.71 0.22 2.48
N PRO A 226 -10.66 0.36 3.32
CA PRO A 226 -10.20 -0.74 4.18
C PRO A 226 -11.34 -1.36 5.00
N GLN A 227 -12.27 -0.54 5.50
CA GLN A 227 -13.43 -0.99 6.28
C GLN A 227 -14.42 -1.79 5.43
N GLU A 228 -14.71 -1.36 4.20
CA GLU A 228 -15.59 -2.10 3.27
C GLU A 228 -14.99 -3.44 2.85
N ILE A 229 -13.67 -3.50 2.63
CA ILE A 229 -12.99 -4.75 2.32
C ILE A 229 -13.05 -5.72 3.50
N LYS A 230 -12.80 -5.23 4.74
CA LYS A 230 -12.94 -6.02 5.97
C LYS A 230 -14.37 -6.52 6.17
N ALA A 231 -15.37 -5.68 5.88
CA ALA A 231 -16.78 -6.02 6.05
C ALA A 231 -17.28 -7.11 5.08
N ARG A 232 -16.57 -7.35 3.94
CA ARG A 232 -16.88 -8.45 3.01
C ARG A 232 -16.60 -9.83 3.60
N THR A 233 -15.75 -9.89 4.63
CA THR A 233 -15.49 -11.13 5.37
C THR A 233 -16.45 -11.17 6.54
N ALA A 234 -17.50 -11.97 6.43
CA ALA A 234 -18.46 -12.16 7.50
C ALA A 234 -17.76 -12.89 8.68
N GLY A 235 -17.39 -12.14 9.71
CA GLY A 235 -16.89 -12.75 10.93
C GLY A 235 -16.09 -11.80 11.80
N LYS A 236 -16.25 -11.93 13.10
CA LYS A 236 -15.33 -11.40 14.11
C LYS A 236 -14.47 -12.55 14.62
N LYS A 237 -13.33 -12.20 15.17
CA LYS A 237 -12.36 -13.13 15.73
C LYS A 237 -12.36 -12.94 17.24
N ILE A 238 -12.62 -14.03 17.96
CA ILE A 238 -12.49 -14.07 19.42
C ILE A 238 -11.22 -14.84 19.73
N ARG A 239 -10.26 -14.21 20.38
CA ARG A 239 -9.10 -14.87 20.98
C ARG A 239 -9.35 -15.03 22.46
N CYS A 240 -9.07 -16.23 22.99
CA CYS A 240 -9.20 -16.49 24.44
C CYS A 240 -8.41 -17.72 24.84
N THR A 241 -8.07 -17.79 26.11
CA THR A 241 -7.59 -19.01 26.75
C THR A 241 -8.78 -19.66 27.49
N THR A 242 -9.14 -20.89 27.13
CA THR A 242 -10.29 -21.62 27.68
C THR A 242 -9.98 -23.08 27.87
N ARG A 243 -10.69 -23.74 28.79
CA ARG A 243 -10.63 -25.17 29.01
C ARG A 243 -11.54 -25.99 28.09
N LEU A 244 -12.37 -25.30 27.28
CA LEU A 244 -13.25 -25.96 26.33
C LEU A 244 -12.42 -26.52 25.15
N SER A 245 -12.76 -27.75 24.76
CA SER A 245 -12.10 -28.38 23.61
C SER A 245 -12.54 -27.72 22.29
N VAL A 246 -11.68 -27.81 21.26
CA VAL A 246 -11.97 -27.32 19.89
C VAL A 246 -13.31 -27.87 19.37
N GLY A 247 -13.64 -29.13 19.68
CA GLY A 247 -14.91 -29.76 19.29
C GLY A 247 -16.13 -29.09 19.91
N VAL A 248 -16.04 -28.69 21.18
CA VAL A 248 -17.12 -27.96 21.87
C VAL A 248 -17.27 -26.57 21.31
N LEU A 249 -16.16 -25.89 21.05
CA LEU A 249 -16.15 -24.54 20.47
C LEU A 249 -16.74 -24.50 19.06
N ARG A 250 -16.41 -25.49 18.22
CA ARG A 250 -16.97 -25.62 16.85
C ARG A 250 -18.48 -25.89 16.84
N ALA A 251 -19.01 -26.49 17.90
CA ALA A 251 -20.43 -26.76 18.01
C ALA A 251 -21.28 -25.55 18.46
N LEU A 252 -20.65 -24.43 18.82
CA LEU A 252 -21.36 -23.22 19.22
C LEU A 252 -22.03 -22.55 18.01
N ALA A 253 -23.26 -22.09 18.21
CA ALA A 253 -24.03 -21.44 17.16
C ALA A 253 -23.33 -20.14 16.69
N GLY A 254 -23.08 -20.02 15.40
CA GLY A 254 -22.42 -18.86 14.80
C GLY A 254 -20.90 -18.97 14.72
N VAL A 255 -20.29 -20.05 15.20
CA VAL A 255 -18.87 -20.35 14.99
C VAL A 255 -18.66 -20.90 13.58
N VAL A 256 -17.72 -20.32 12.85
CA VAL A 256 -17.35 -20.70 11.48
C VAL A 256 -16.12 -21.63 11.50
N ASP A 257 -15.10 -21.25 12.28
CA ASP A 257 -13.88 -22.04 12.45
C ASP A 257 -13.25 -21.79 13.81
N VAL A 258 -12.46 -22.78 14.28
CA VAL A 258 -11.69 -22.70 15.53
C VAL A 258 -10.30 -23.25 15.30
N GLN A 259 -9.30 -22.48 15.68
CA GLN A 259 -7.89 -22.84 15.63
C GLN A 259 -7.28 -22.75 17.04
N ASP A 260 -6.42 -23.70 17.36
CA ASP A 260 -5.59 -23.66 18.58
C ASP A 260 -4.21 -23.13 18.24
N ASP A 261 -3.92 -21.94 18.72
CA ASP A 261 -2.61 -21.31 18.58
C ASP A 261 -1.87 -21.41 19.93
N ARG A 262 -1.22 -22.54 20.15
CA ARG A 262 -0.38 -22.82 21.34
C ARG A 262 -1.10 -22.59 22.68
N GLY A 263 -2.36 -23.02 22.76
CA GLY A 263 -3.18 -22.90 23.97
C GLY A 263 -4.05 -21.64 23.99
N THR A 264 -3.95 -20.77 23.00
CA THR A 264 -4.90 -19.68 22.77
C THR A 264 -5.88 -20.10 21.69
N MET A 265 -7.15 -20.16 22.00
CA MET A 265 -8.19 -20.45 21.01
C MET A 265 -8.50 -19.22 20.20
N VAL A 266 -8.51 -19.39 18.89
CA VAL A 266 -8.89 -18.40 17.90
C VAL A 266 -10.18 -18.86 17.25
N ILE A 267 -11.28 -18.16 17.53
CA ILE A 267 -12.63 -18.52 17.12
C ILE A 267 -13.12 -17.51 16.08
N HIS A 268 -13.35 -17.94 14.86
CA HIS A 268 -13.98 -17.14 13.82
C HIS A 268 -15.50 -17.30 13.91
N THR A 269 -16.23 -16.20 14.03
CA THR A 269 -17.67 -16.22 14.24
C THR A 269 -18.40 -15.08 13.58
N SER A 270 -19.59 -15.36 13.04
CA SER A 270 -20.52 -14.36 12.52
C SER A 270 -21.40 -13.72 13.61
N ARG A 271 -21.40 -14.29 14.83
CA ARG A 271 -22.21 -13.85 15.99
C ARG A 271 -21.35 -13.76 17.25
N PRO A 272 -20.41 -12.81 17.31
CA PRO A 272 -19.43 -12.76 18.40
C PRO A 272 -20.05 -12.53 19.77
N GLU A 273 -21.11 -11.74 19.85
CA GLU A 273 -21.79 -11.45 21.10
C GLU A 273 -22.49 -12.70 21.69
N ASP A 274 -23.09 -13.54 20.84
CA ASP A 274 -23.72 -14.79 21.26
C ASP A 274 -22.69 -15.84 21.66
N VAL A 275 -21.63 -16.00 20.83
CA VAL A 275 -20.53 -16.91 21.12
C VAL A 275 -19.81 -16.51 22.40
N LEU A 276 -19.55 -15.22 22.60
CA LEU A 276 -18.92 -14.74 23.83
C LEU A 276 -19.76 -15.02 25.07
N ARG A 277 -21.08 -14.82 24.98
CA ARG A 277 -22.00 -15.12 26.07
C ARG A 277 -22.00 -16.62 26.44
N GLU A 278 -21.99 -17.50 25.43
CA GLU A 278 -21.89 -18.94 25.61
C GLU A 278 -20.53 -19.37 26.20
N LEU A 279 -19.42 -18.78 25.77
CA LEU A 279 -18.08 -19.02 26.31
C LEU A 279 -18.03 -18.68 27.80
N LEU A 280 -18.48 -17.47 28.17
CA LEU A 280 -18.49 -17.01 29.57
C LEU A 280 -19.39 -17.87 30.47
N ASN A 281 -20.51 -18.38 29.93
CA ASN A 281 -21.41 -19.25 30.68
C ASN A 281 -20.83 -20.66 30.87
N ARG A 282 -20.05 -21.19 29.93
CA ARG A 282 -19.54 -22.57 29.95
C ARG A 282 -18.17 -22.70 30.59
N ASP A 283 -17.38 -21.66 30.62
CA ASP A 283 -16.03 -21.65 31.20
C ASP A 283 -15.81 -20.39 32.03
N LEU A 284 -16.01 -20.47 33.32
CA LEU A 284 -15.77 -19.38 34.26
C LEU A 284 -14.30 -19.04 34.45
N ALA A 285 -13.38 -19.88 33.96
CA ALA A 285 -11.95 -19.70 34.05
C ALA A 285 -11.37 -19.10 32.73
N ILE A 286 -12.23 -18.75 31.78
CA ILE A 286 -11.81 -18.13 30.53
C ILE A 286 -11.05 -16.81 30.79
N SER A 287 -9.96 -16.59 30.07
CA SER A 287 -9.11 -15.41 30.23
C SER A 287 -8.51 -14.94 28.91
N GLY A 288 -7.92 -13.75 28.92
CA GLY A 288 -7.28 -13.18 27.73
C GLY A 288 -8.24 -12.98 26.55
N ILE A 289 -9.50 -12.59 26.86
CA ILE A 289 -10.52 -12.39 25.83
C ILE A 289 -10.24 -11.13 25.04
N GLU A 290 -10.06 -11.29 23.75
CA GLU A 290 -9.99 -10.21 22.77
C GLU A 290 -11.03 -10.47 21.68
N VAL A 291 -11.84 -9.47 21.37
CA VAL A 291 -12.79 -9.52 20.25
C VAL A 291 -12.36 -8.51 19.21
N THR A 292 -11.87 -9.00 18.08
CA THR A 292 -11.42 -8.16 16.96
C THR A 292 -12.30 -8.40 15.75
N GLY A 293 -12.49 -7.34 14.95
CA GLY A 293 -13.06 -7.50 13.60
C GLY A 293 -12.13 -8.35 12.73
N ALA A 294 -12.65 -8.90 11.64
CA ALA A 294 -11.81 -9.49 10.61
C ALA A 294 -10.79 -8.44 10.14
N GLY A 295 -9.52 -8.80 10.15
CA GLY A 295 -8.45 -7.96 9.60
C GLY A 295 -8.53 -7.89 8.07
N LEU A 296 -7.77 -6.98 7.47
CA LEU A 296 -7.58 -7.01 6.01
C LEU A 296 -6.97 -8.33 5.55
N GLU A 297 -6.19 -9.01 6.41
CA GLU A 297 -5.59 -10.30 6.12
C GLU A 297 -6.65 -11.40 5.95
N ASP A 298 -7.60 -11.47 6.88
CA ASP A 298 -8.70 -12.45 6.81
C ASP A 298 -9.56 -12.20 5.56
N ALA A 299 -9.85 -10.92 5.27
CA ALA A 299 -10.61 -10.53 4.08
C ALA A 299 -9.86 -10.87 2.78
N PHE A 300 -8.57 -10.59 2.74
CA PHE A 300 -7.71 -10.90 1.59
C PHE A 300 -7.63 -12.41 1.32
N LEU A 301 -7.44 -13.22 2.36
CA LEU A 301 -7.39 -14.69 2.24
C LEU A 301 -8.73 -15.25 1.73
N ALA A 302 -9.86 -14.80 2.28
CA ALA A 302 -11.18 -15.20 1.82
C ALA A 302 -11.40 -14.86 0.34
N LEU A 303 -11.15 -13.61 -0.06
CA LEU A 303 -11.31 -13.13 -1.44
C LEU A 303 -10.40 -13.85 -2.45
N THR A 304 -9.21 -14.28 -2.02
CA THR A 304 -8.27 -14.97 -2.92
C THR A 304 -8.57 -16.47 -3.05
N GLN A 305 -9.18 -17.09 -2.03
CA GLN A 305 -9.57 -18.50 -2.05
C GLN A 305 -10.88 -18.74 -2.81
N GLU A 306 -11.90 -17.87 -2.68
CA GLU A 306 -13.19 -18.01 -3.37
C GLU A 306 -13.08 -18.02 -4.91
N LYS A 307 -12.07 -17.38 -5.50
CA LYS A 307 -11.82 -17.38 -6.95
C LYS A 307 -10.82 -18.44 -7.42
N ALA A 308 -10.42 -19.37 -6.55
CA ALA A 308 -9.56 -20.51 -6.93
C ALA A 308 -10.37 -21.79 -7.23
N ASN A 309 -11.66 -21.81 -6.89
CA ASN A 309 -12.67 -22.80 -7.27
C ASN A 309 -13.50 -22.25 -8.44
#